data_3c052119cfcc4f8776209b7d3c623a2f
#
_entry.id   3c052119cfcc4f8776209b7d3c623a2f
#
_cell.length_a   1.000
_cell.length_b   1.000
_cell.length_c   1.000
_cell.angle_alpha   90.00
_cell.angle_beta   90.00
_cell.angle_gamma   90.00
#
_symmetry.space_group_name_H-M   'P 1'
#
loop_
_entity.id
_entity.type
_entity.pdbx_description
1 polymer ?
#
loop_
_entity_poly.entity_id
_entity_poly.type
_entity_poly.pdbx_seq_one_letter_code
_entity_poly.pdbx_strand_id
1 'polypeptide(L)'
;AYSLHKTLVENYLAEIREQHPELKQLILRPGTVLGTQTQNQITNLFEKPRILAVRGSRSPFVFIWDEDILDIIDLGIRESKAGIYNLAGDGALAIDEIAAHLGKPLLALPASLLRLALHIGHALRLTRYTPAQVNFLRYRPVLSNRRLKREFGYEPQLTSREVFELFVKHARTRGQL
;
A
#
# COMPACT_ATOMS: atom_id res chain seq x y z
N ALA A 1 4.80 -8.40 13.42
CA ALA A 1 5.35 -9.57 12.69
C ALA A 1 5.67 -9.23 11.24
N TYR A 2 4.71 -8.79 10.40
CA TYR A 2 4.91 -8.58 8.96
C TYR A 2 6.06 -7.61 8.61
N SER A 3 6.09 -6.40 9.19
CA SER A 3 7.16 -5.41 8.94
C SER A 3 8.54 -5.92 9.37
N LEU A 4 8.61 -6.63 10.51
CA LEU A 4 9.86 -7.25 10.98
C LEU A 4 10.38 -8.29 9.97
N HIS A 5 9.51 -9.16 9.47
CA HIS A 5 9.91 -10.15 8.44
C HIS A 5 10.43 -9.49 7.18
N LYS A 6 9.79 -8.40 6.71
CA LYS A 6 10.27 -7.66 5.55
C LYS A 6 11.65 -7.05 5.79
N THR A 7 11.88 -6.46 6.97
CA THR A 7 13.20 -5.91 7.33
C THR A 7 14.28 -7.00 7.38
N LEU A 8 13.97 -8.17 7.96
CA LEU A 8 14.91 -9.29 8.00
C LEU A 8 15.28 -9.79 6.60
N VAL A 9 14.29 -9.91 5.71
CA VAL A 9 14.54 -10.30 4.31
C VAL A 9 15.43 -9.26 3.60
N GLU A 10 15.17 -7.97 3.76
CA GLU A 10 15.99 -6.94 3.14
C GLU A 10 17.43 -6.88 3.70
N ASN A 11 17.60 -7.10 5.01
CA ASN A 11 18.92 -7.21 5.62
C ASN A 11 19.69 -8.42 5.05
N TYR A 12 19.04 -9.58 4.98
CA TYR A 12 19.64 -10.77 4.38
C TYR A 12 20.03 -10.53 2.91
N LEU A 13 19.17 -9.89 2.11
CA LEU A 13 19.48 -9.54 0.73
C LEU A 13 20.67 -8.56 0.64
N ALA A 14 20.82 -7.64 1.62
CA ALA A 14 21.95 -6.74 1.67
C ALA A 14 23.27 -7.50 1.94
N GLU A 15 23.27 -8.45 2.90
CA GLU A 15 24.42 -9.32 3.19
C GLU A 15 24.81 -10.16 1.95
N ILE A 16 23.84 -10.77 1.27
CA ILE A 16 24.09 -11.54 0.04
C ILE A 16 24.68 -10.65 -1.05
N ARG A 17 24.26 -9.39 -1.17
CA ARG A 17 24.82 -8.45 -2.17
C ARG A 17 26.28 -8.14 -1.92
N GLU A 18 26.70 -8.06 -0.65
CA GLU A 18 28.10 -7.85 -0.29
C GLU A 18 28.96 -9.10 -0.56
N GLN A 19 28.40 -10.29 -0.31
CA GLN A 19 29.11 -11.58 -0.52
C GLN A 19 29.16 -11.99 -1.99
N HIS A 20 28.16 -11.61 -2.77
CA HIS A 20 27.97 -11.97 -4.17
C HIS A 20 27.72 -10.74 -5.05
N PRO A 21 28.73 -9.91 -5.31
CA PRO A 21 28.60 -8.68 -6.10
C PRO A 21 28.22 -8.94 -7.56
N GLU A 22 28.43 -10.15 -8.07
CA GLU A 22 28.01 -10.59 -9.40
C GLU A 22 26.47 -10.76 -9.49
N LEU A 23 25.77 -10.95 -8.36
CA LEU A 23 24.33 -11.14 -8.32
C LEU A 23 23.60 -9.78 -8.37
N LYS A 24 23.01 -9.48 -9.50
CA LYS A 24 22.18 -8.28 -9.66
C LYS A 24 20.85 -8.45 -8.93
N GLN A 25 20.61 -7.63 -7.93
CA GLN A 25 19.37 -7.64 -7.16
C GLN A 25 18.50 -6.46 -7.55
N LEU A 26 17.28 -6.72 -8.00
CA LEU A 26 16.23 -5.73 -8.17
C LEU A 26 15.19 -5.89 -7.06
N ILE A 27 15.17 -4.95 -6.12
CA ILE A 27 14.24 -4.94 -4.99
C ILE A 27 13.16 -3.89 -5.23
N LEU A 28 11.92 -4.34 -5.37
CA LEU A 28 10.77 -3.50 -5.63
C LEU A 28 9.92 -3.39 -4.36
N ARG A 29 9.63 -2.17 -3.92
CA ARG A 29 8.81 -1.86 -2.75
C ARG A 29 7.50 -1.19 -3.19
N PRO A 30 6.47 -1.97 -3.54
CA PRO A 30 5.21 -1.39 -3.98
C PRO A 30 4.46 -0.74 -2.81
N GLY A 31 3.80 0.38 -3.10
CA GLY A 31 2.73 0.93 -2.30
C GLY A 31 1.52 0.01 -2.29
N THR A 32 0.33 0.57 -2.15
CA THR A 32 -0.88 -0.23 -2.30
C THR A 32 -1.14 -0.51 -3.78
N VAL A 33 -1.08 -1.79 -4.15
CA VAL A 33 -1.36 -2.23 -5.51
C VAL A 33 -2.86 -2.27 -5.73
N LEU A 34 -3.32 -1.64 -6.80
CA LEU A 34 -4.68 -1.72 -7.30
C LEU A 34 -4.65 -2.15 -8.77
N GLY A 35 -5.72 -2.79 -9.23
CA GLY A 35 -5.90 -3.25 -10.60
C GLY A 35 -7.33 -3.66 -10.85
N THR A 36 -7.63 -4.10 -12.06
CA THR A 36 -9.00 -4.43 -12.47
C THR A 36 -9.67 -5.50 -11.60
N GLN A 37 -8.90 -6.46 -11.08
CA GLN A 37 -9.39 -7.60 -10.30
C GLN A 37 -8.73 -7.71 -8.92
N THR A 38 -7.99 -6.70 -8.51
CA THR A 38 -7.23 -6.76 -7.26
C THR A 38 -8.14 -6.87 -6.04
N GLN A 39 -7.89 -7.92 -5.25
CA GLN A 39 -8.49 -8.13 -3.94
C GLN A 39 -7.37 -8.26 -2.90
N ASN A 40 -7.34 -7.33 -1.94
CA ASN A 40 -6.35 -7.32 -0.87
C ASN A 40 -6.96 -6.72 0.41
N GLN A 41 -6.19 -6.67 1.49
CA GLN A 41 -6.66 -6.13 2.76
C GLN A 41 -7.13 -4.66 2.68
N ILE A 42 -6.59 -3.88 1.76
CA ILE A 42 -6.95 -2.47 1.57
C ILE A 42 -8.25 -2.36 0.78
N THR A 43 -8.42 -3.13 -0.30
CA THR A 43 -9.70 -3.14 -1.05
C THR A 43 -10.85 -3.60 -0.18
N ASN A 44 -10.63 -4.57 0.72
CA ASN A 44 -11.63 -5.01 1.70
C ASN A 44 -12.06 -3.89 2.66
N LEU A 45 -11.20 -2.90 2.95
CA LEU A 45 -11.59 -1.72 3.74
C LEU A 45 -12.55 -0.83 2.95
N PHE A 46 -12.35 -0.74 1.64
CA PHE A 46 -13.18 0.08 0.75
C PHE A 46 -14.58 -0.51 0.54
N GLU A 47 -14.73 -1.82 0.65
CA GLU A 47 -16.02 -2.52 0.56
C GLU A 47 -16.93 -2.30 1.78
N LYS A 48 -16.36 -1.91 2.91
CA LYS A 48 -17.16 -1.69 4.14
C LYS A 48 -18.16 -0.54 3.96
N PRO A 49 -19.32 -0.58 4.64
CA PRO A 49 -20.34 0.45 4.53
C PRO A 49 -19.89 1.80 5.11
N ARG A 50 -18.87 1.81 5.93
CA ARG A 50 -18.24 3.02 6.51
C ARG A 50 -16.73 2.89 6.43
N ILE A 51 -16.05 3.99 6.14
CA ILE A 51 -14.59 4.03 6.10
C ILE A 51 -14.06 4.39 7.49
N LEU A 52 -13.29 3.47 8.07
CA LEU A 52 -12.70 3.67 9.39
C LEU A 52 -11.47 4.57 9.29
N ALA A 53 -11.42 5.62 10.11
CA ALA A 53 -10.29 6.52 10.25
C ALA A 53 -9.87 6.70 11.71
N VAL A 54 -8.63 7.08 11.93
CA VAL A 54 -8.13 7.48 13.25
C VAL A 54 -8.23 9.00 13.37
N ARG A 55 -8.96 9.50 14.37
CA ARG A 55 -9.14 10.94 14.60
C ARG A 55 -7.79 11.64 14.72
N GLY A 56 -7.62 12.74 13.98
CA GLY A 56 -6.38 13.52 13.96
C GLY A 56 -5.26 12.92 13.09
N SER A 57 -5.54 11.87 12.31
CA SER A 57 -4.60 11.32 11.32
C SER A 57 -5.17 11.46 9.90
N ARG A 58 -4.35 11.97 8.99
CA ARG A 58 -4.73 12.03 7.55
C ARG A 58 -4.63 10.67 6.86
N SER A 59 -3.86 9.73 7.43
CA SER A 59 -3.67 8.36 6.93
C SER A 59 -3.55 8.31 5.39
N PRO A 60 -2.52 8.95 4.80
CA PRO A 60 -2.41 9.04 3.35
C PRO A 60 -2.13 7.68 2.73
N PHE A 61 -2.71 7.46 1.56
CA PHE A 61 -2.49 6.27 0.74
C PHE A 61 -1.74 6.65 -0.54
N VAL A 62 -0.78 5.83 -0.91
CA VAL A 62 -0.17 5.84 -2.23
C VAL A 62 -0.55 4.56 -2.96
N PHE A 63 -0.87 4.71 -4.22
CA PHE A 63 -1.31 3.61 -5.07
C PHE A 63 -0.39 3.44 -6.27
N ILE A 64 -0.32 2.22 -6.79
CA ILE A 64 0.30 1.86 -8.05
C ILE A 64 -0.63 0.90 -8.79
N TRP A 65 -0.74 1.06 -10.12
CA TRP A 65 -1.51 0.15 -10.94
C TRP A 65 -0.74 -1.15 -11.17
N ASP A 66 -1.44 -2.27 -11.23
CA ASP A 66 -0.79 -3.59 -11.36
C ASP A 66 -0.03 -3.75 -12.68
N GLU A 67 -0.52 -3.16 -13.77
CA GLU A 67 0.17 -3.16 -15.06
C GLU A 67 1.50 -2.42 -15.02
N ASP A 68 1.59 -1.27 -14.32
CA ASP A 68 2.87 -0.57 -14.11
C ASP A 68 3.93 -1.49 -13.44
N ILE A 69 3.49 -2.36 -12.51
CA ILE A 69 4.41 -3.30 -11.84
C ILE A 69 4.93 -4.33 -12.83
N LEU A 70 4.07 -4.84 -13.70
CA LEU A 70 4.47 -5.79 -14.74
C LEU A 70 5.47 -5.17 -15.71
N ASP A 71 5.22 -3.94 -16.16
CA ASP A 71 6.12 -3.20 -17.04
C ASP A 71 7.48 -2.94 -16.38
N ILE A 72 7.48 -2.57 -15.09
CA ILE A 72 8.71 -2.34 -14.32
C ILE A 72 9.52 -3.65 -14.19
N ILE A 73 8.87 -4.78 -13.93
CA ILE A 73 9.53 -6.08 -13.83
C ILE A 73 10.12 -6.47 -15.20
N ASP A 74 9.36 -6.36 -16.27
CA ASP A 74 9.78 -6.67 -17.62
C ASP A 74 10.99 -5.80 -18.05
N LEU A 75 10.90 -4.48 -17.84
CA LEU A 75 11.99 -3.55 -18.11
C LEU A 75 13.25 -3.89 -17.27
N GLY A 76 13.04 -4.22 -15.99
CA GLY A 76 14.12 -4.60 -15.08
C GLY A 76 14.87 -5.84 -15.54
N ILE A 77 14.16 -6.85 -16.05
CA ILE A 77 14.74 -8.08 -16.57
C ILE A 77 15.45 -7.82 -17.89
N ARG A 78 14.79 -7.18 -18.85
CA ARG A 78 15.36 -6.91 -20.17
C ARG A 78 16.64 -6.06 -20.12
N GLU A 79 16.66 -5.07 -19.25
CA GLU A 79 17.81 -4.17 -19.11
C GLU A 79 18.79 -4.58 -17.99
N SER A 80 18.56 -5.74 -17.36
CA SER A 80 19.38 -6.23 -16.24
C SER A 80 19.60 -5.17 -15.15
N LYS A 81 18.53 -4.42 -14.82
CA LYS A 81 18.58 -3.37 -13.79
C LYS A 81 18.74 -3.95 -12.39
N ALA A 82 19.44 -3.22 -11.54
CA ALA A 82 19.63 -3.56 -10.14
C ALA A 82 19.32 -2.34 -9.27
N GLY A 83 19.05 -2.57 -7.99
CA GLY A 83 18.80 -1.49 -7.02
C GLY A 83 17.51 -1.69 -6.23
N ILE A 84 17.17 -0.67 -5.44
CA ILE A 84 15.98 -0.67 -4.57
C ILE A 84 15.09 0.50 -4.99
N TYR A 85 13.86 0.20 -5.38
CA TYR A 85 12.94 1.18 -5.92
C TYR A 85 11.56 1.10 -5.27
N ASN A 86 11.04 2.25 -4.84
CA ASN A 86 9.66 2.37 -4.38
C ASN A 86 8.73 2.53 -5.59
N LEU A 87 7.65 1.76 -5.62
CA LEU A 87 6.66 1.78 -6.68
C LEU A 87 5.39 2.46 -6.19
N ALA A 88 5.11 3.65 -6.67
CA ALA A 88 3.90 4.41 -6.38
C ALA A 88 3.65 5.40 -7.51
N GLY A 89 2.39 5.63 -7.83
CA GLY A 89 1.97 6.79 -8.62
C GLY A 89 2.23 8.09 -7.86
N ASP A 90 2.28 9.22 -8.57
CA ASP A 90 2.49 10.53 -7.96
C ASP A 90 1.35 10.91 -7.02
N GLY A 91 1.67 11.70 -6.00
CA GLY A 91 0.72 12.17 -5.01
C GLY A 91 0.32 11.10 -3.97
N ALA A 92 -0.67 11.44 -3.17
CA ALA A 92 -1.27 10.56 -2.17
C ALA A 92 -2.71 11.02 -1.89
N LEU A 93 -3.60 10.11 -1.53
CA LEU A 93 -4.96 10.42 -1.11
C LEU A 93 -5.11 10.26 0.40
N ALA A 94 -5.69 11.27 1.04
CA ALA A 94 -6.07 11.14 2.44
C ALA A 94 -7.32 10.25 2.59
N ILE A 95 -7.52 9.68 3.78
CA ILE A 95 -8.62 8.73 4.02
C ILE A 95 -10.01 9.37 3.87
N ASP A 96 -10.13 10.67 4.14
CA ASP A 96 -11.35 11.46 3.95
C ASP A 96 -11.65 11.67 2.45
N GLU A 97 -10.62 11.92 1.63
CA GLU A 97 -10.77 11.98 0.18
C GLU A 97 -11.25 10.63 -0.39
N ILE A 98 -10.65 9.52 0.09
CA ILE A 98 -11.07 8.16 -0.28
C ILE A 98 -12.55 7.92 0.09
N ALA A 99 -12.97 8.28 1.31
CA ALA A 99 -14.35 8.14 1.76
C ALA A 99 -15.31 8.96 0.87
N ALA A 100 -14.95 10.19 0.52
CA ALA A 100 -15.72 11.06 -0.36
C ALA A 100 -15.88 10.47 -1.77
N HIS A 101 -14.79 9.97 -2.39
CA HIS A 101 -14.83 9.30 -3.69
C HIS A 101 -15.71 8.04 -3.71
N LEU A 102 -15.72 7.30 -2.60
CA LEU A 102 -16.56 6.11 -2.43
C LEU A 102 -18.03 6.46 -2.15
N GLY A 103 -18.33 7.70 -1.78
CA GLY A 103 -19.65 8.09 -1.30
C GLY A 103 -20.02 7.46 0.04
N LYS A 104 -19.01 7.12 0.87
CA LYS A 104 -19.20 6.40 2.13
C LYS A 104 -18.92 7.30 3.34
N PRO A 105 -19.70 7.19 4.43
CA PRO A 105 -19.46 7.97 5.63
C PRO A 105 -18.13 7.58 6.30
N LEU A 106 -17.39 8.60 6.75
CA LEU A 106 -16.15 8.44 7.49
C LEU A 106 -16.45 8.22 8.97
N LEU A 107 -15.99 7.11 9.55
CA LEU A 107 -16.05 6.83 10.98
C LEU A 107 -14.70 7.13 11.62
N ALA A 108 -14.52 8.37 12.10
CA ALA A 108 -13.28 8.80 12.75
C ALA A 108 -13.31 8.53 14.26
N LEU A 109 -12.57 7.53 14.72
CA LEU A 109 -12.48 7.13 16.12
C LEU A 109 -11.14 7.58 16.76
N PRO A 110 -11.15 7.93 18.07
CA PRO A 110 -9.90 8.13 18.80
C PRO A 110 -9.06 6.85 18.81
N ALA A 111 -7.73 7.00 18.68
CA ALA A 111 -6.80 5.87 18.67
C ALA A 111 -6.90 4.99 19.95
N SER A 112 -7.18 5.62 21.11
CA SER A 112 -7.38 4.91 22.38
C SER A 112 -8.59 4.00 22.34
N LEU A 113 -9.73 4.50 21.83
CA LEU A 113 -10.97 3.71 21.72
C LEU A 113 -10.77 2.53 20.77
N LEU A 114 -10.11 2.77 19.64
CA LEU A 114 -9.86 1.73 18.66
C LEU A 114 -8.92 0.64 19.21
N ARG A 115 -7.87 1.03 19.97
CA ARG A 115 -6.98 0.08 20.66
C ARG A 115 -7.75 -0.75 21.69
N LEU A 116 -8.59 -0.11 22.49
CA LEU A 116 -9.41 -0.81 23.49
C LEU A 116 -10.37 -1.81 22.84
N ALA A 117 -11.08 -1.41 21.79
CA ALA A 117 -11.98 -2.28 21.05
C ALA A 117 -11.25 -3.49 20.44
N LEU A 118 -10.06 -3.28 19.84
CA LEU A 118 -9.24 -4.36 19.31
C LEU A 118 -8.67 -5.25 20.41
N HIS A 119 -8.31 -4.70 21.57
CA HIS A 119 -7.84 -5.50 22.72
C HIS A 119 -8.94 -6.45 23.21
N ILE A 120 -10.13 -5.93 23.44
CA ILE A 120 -11.30 -6.72 23.87
C ILE A 120 -11.65 -7.76 22.80
N GLY A 121 -11.78 -7.34 21.55
CA GLY A 121 -12.13 -8.24 20.44
C GLY A 121 -11.11 -9.36 20.24
N HIS A 122 -9.81 -9.06 20.43
CA HIS A 122 -8.75 -10.07 20.35
C HIS A 122 -8.78 -11.03 21.54
N ALA A 123 -8.98 -10.52 22.75
CA ALA A 123 -9.10 -11.35 23.96
C ALA A 123 -10.31 -12.31 23.88
N LEU A 124 -11.41 -11.84 23.31
CA LEU A 124 -12.61 -12.66 23.09
C LEU A 124 -12.55 -13.52 21.81
N ARG A 125 -11.43 -13.53 21.09
CA ARG A 125 -11.24 -14.24 19.81
C ARG A 125 -12.24 -13.84 18.69
N LEU A 126 -12.85 -12.65 18.81
CA LEU A 126 -13.80 -12.12 17.83
C LEU A 126 -13.10 -11.46 16.63
N THR A 127 -11.80 -11.13 16.76
CA THR A 127 -11.01 -10.54 15.70
C THR A 127 -9.58 -11.08 15.69
N ARG A 128 -8.99 -11.17 14.49
CA ARG A 128 -7.56 -11.49 14.30
C ARG A 128 -6.67 -10.24 14.36
N TYR A 129 -7.28 -9.06 14.40
CA TYR A 129 -6.55 -7.80 14.44
C TYR A 129 -6.06 -7.49 15.87
N THR A 130 -4.84 -6.98 15.96
CA THR A 130 -4.21 -6.63 17.24
C THR A 130 -4.19 -5.11 17.45
N PRO A 131 -4.08 -4.61 18.70
CA PRO A 131 -3.97 -3.18 18.98
C PRO A 131 -2.80 -2.49 18.27
N ALA A 132 -1.72 -3.22 17.96
CA ALA A 132 -0.56 -2.70 17.23
C ALA A 132 -0.92 -2.22 15.80
N GLN A 133 -1.97 -2.77 15.20
CA GLN A 133 -2.41 -2.38 13.86
C GLN A 133 -3.03 -0.98 13.79
N VAL A 134 -3.44 -0.40 14.93
CA VAL A 134 -3.88 1.01 14.99
C VAL A 134 -2.76 1.96 14.55
N ASN A 135 -1.51 1.64 14.88
CA ASN A 135 -0.36 2.44 14.44
C ASN A 135 -0.20 2.39 12.91
N PHE A 136 -0.46 1.25 12.28
CA PHE A 136 -0.43 1.13 10.82
C PHE A 136 -1.55 1.94 10.15
N LEU A 137 -2.73 2.02 10.77
CA LEU A 137 -3.81 2.90 10.31
C LEU A 137 -3.48 4.38 10.51
N ARG A 138 -2.72 4.72 11.57
CA ARG A 138 -2.38 6.10 11.93
C ARG A 138 -1.19 6.64 11.13
N TYR A 139 -0.16 5.82 10.92
CA TYR A 139 1.12 6.21 10.33
C TYR A 139 1.39 5.38 9.08
N ARG A 140 0.71 5.72 7.98
CA ARG A 140 0.97 5.07 6.71
C ARG A 140 2.20 5.67 6.04
N PRO A 141 3.11 4.83 5.52
CA PRO A 141 4.24 5.33 4.76
C PRO A 141 3.77 5.91 3.43
N VAL A 142 4.25 7.11 3.12
CA VAL A 142 4.15 7.68 1.78
C VAL A 142 5.48 7.40 1.08
N LEU A 143 5.41 6.69 -0.02
CA LEU A 143 6.58 6.28 -0.78
C LEU A 143 6.95 7.35 -1.81
N SER A 144 8.23 7.71 -1.88
CA SER A 144 8.75 8.55 -2.95
C SER A 144 9.19 7.68 -4.12
N ASN A 145 8.67 7.95 -5.32
CA ASN A 145 9.01 7.25 -6.56
C ASN A 145 10.15 7.95 -7.36
N ARG A 146 10.83 8.95 -6.76
CA ARG A 146 11.87 9.74 -7.46
C ARG A 146 12.97 8.87 -8.04
N ARG A 147 13.43 7.83 -7.31
CA ARG A 147 14.47 6.93 -7.79
C ARG A 147 13.97 6.06 -8.93
N LEU A 148 12.70 5.61 -8.88
CA LEU A 148 12.08 4.89 -9.98
C LEU A 148 12.12 5.72 -11.27
N LYS A 149 11.78 7.00 -11.20
CA LYS A 149 11.79 7.90 -12.37
C LYS A 149 13.20 8.23 -12.84
N ARG A 150 14.10 8.64 -11.94
CA ARG A 150 15.40 9.21 -12.32
C ARG A 150 16.49 8.17 -12.60
N GLU A 151 16.52 7.08 -11.82
CA GLU A 151 17.57 6.08 -11.86
C GLU A 151 17.13 4.82 -12.61
N PHE A 152 15.90 4.35 -12.35
CA PHE A 152 15.36 3.19 -13.06
C PHE A 152 14.86 3.55 -14.46
N GLY A 153 14.36 4.77 -14.66
CA GLY A 153 13.89 5.26 -15.95
C GLY A 153 12.46 4.82 -16.29
N TYR A 154 11.64 4.59 -15.27
CA TYR A 154 10.21 4.30 -15.45
C TYR A 154 9.36 5.36 -14.75
N GLU A 155 8.40 5.90 -15.46
CA GLU A 155 7.40 6.83 -14.94
C GLU A 155 6.04 6.15 -14.90
N PRO A 156 5.43 5.99 -13.69
CA PRO A 156 4.09 5.39 -13.58
C PRO A 156 3.08 6.16 -14.45
N GLN A 157 2.25 5.42 -15.16
CA GLN A 157 1.30 5.98 -16.13
C GLN A 157 0.19 6.79 -15.45
N LEU A 158 -0.14 6.44 -14.20
CA LEU A 158 -1.21 7.05 -13.43
C LEU A 158 -0.68 7.61 -12.11
N THR A 159 -1.25 8.74 -11.69
CA THR A 159 -1.09 9.25 -10.32
C THR A 159 -1.83 8.36 -9.32
N SER A 160 -1.47 8.44 -8.04
CA SER A 160 -2.19 7.69 -6.99
C SER A 160 -3.71 7.98 -7.00
N ARG A 161 -4.12 9.19 -7.36
CA ARG A 161 -5.54 9.54 -7.49
C ARG A 161 -6.19 8.82 -8.67
N GLU A 162 -5.60 8.88 -9.83
CA GLU A 162 -6.13 8.24 -11.05
C GLU A 162 -6.19 6.73 -10.91
N VAL A 163 -5.17 6.11 -10.29
CA VAL A 163 -5.18 4.67 -9.95
C VAL A 163 -6.39 4.32 -9.08
N PHE A 164 -6.66 5.13 -8.05
CA PHE A 164 -7.79 4.89 -7.16
C PHE A 164 -9.14 5.09 -7.88
N GLU A 165 -9.28 6.14 -8.67
CA GLU A 165 -10.49 6.44 -9.44
C GLU A 165 -10.79 5.34 -10.46
N LEU A 166 -9.76 4.86 -11.16
CA LEU A 166 -9.88 3.76 -12.12
C LEU A 166 -10.30 2.46 -11.42
N PHE A 167 -9.68 2.14 -10.27
CA PHE A 167 -10.08 1.00 -9.44
C PHE A 167 -11.55 1.09 -9.02
N VAL A 168 -12.01 2.23 -8.51
CA VAL A 168 -13.40 2.43 -8.08
C VAL A 168 -14.37 2.24 -9.24
N LYS A 169 -14.03 2.75 -10.43
CA LYS A 169 -14.82 2.54 -11.65
C LYS A 169 -15.01 1.05 -11.94
N HIS A 170 -13.93 0.28 -11.97
CA HIS A 170 -13.98 -1.16 -12.22
C HIS A 170 -14.70 -1.93 -11.10
N ALA A 171 -14.47 -1.58 -9.83
CA ALA A 171 -15.10 -2.23 -8.69
C ALA A 171 -16.63 -2.02 -8.68
N ARG A 172 -17.10 -0.82 -9.04
CA ARG A 172 -18.54 -0.52 -9.21
C ARG A 172 -19.17 -1.32 -10.35
N THR A 173 -18.50 -1.44 -11.49
CA THR A 173 -18.99 -2.26 -12.62
C THR A 173 -19.16 -3.72 -12.22
N ARG A 174 -18.35 -4.23 -11.28
CA ARG A 174 -18.45 -5.59 -10.75
C ARG A 174 -19.40 -5.73 -9.55
N GLY A 175 -20.04 -4.66 -9.11
CA GLY A 175 -20.93 -4.68 -7.93
C GLY A 175 -20.22 -4.91 -6.60
N GLN A 176 -18.94 -4.56 -6.48
CA GLN A 176 -18.14 -4.71 -5.26
C GLN A 176 -18.18 -3.46 -4.37
N LEU A 177 -18.55 -2.30 -4.92
CA LEU A 177 -18.61 -1.00 -4.24
C LEU A 177 -19.95 -0.31 -4.49
#